data_e7790bf51d122d0b997a106f32547709
#
_entry.id   e7790bf51d122d0b997a106f32547709
#
_cell.length_a   1.000
_cell.length_b   1.000
_cell.length_c   1.000
_cell.angle_alpha   90.00
_cell.angle_beta   90.00
_cell.angle_gamma   90.00
#
_symmetry.space_group_name_H-M   'P 1'
#
loop_
_entity.id
_entity.type
_entity.pdbx_description
1 polymer ?
#
loop_
_entity_poly.entity_id
_entity_poly.type
_entity_poly.pdbx_seq_one_letter_code
_entity_poly.pdbx_strand_id
1 'polypeptide(L)' 'MSDEGLRLIAAALAVGIGAVGPGVGIGVIFSGALQAMGRNPEAEGTLRTYMFLGFALVEALFIFALVISLLIAFRIV' A
#
# COMPACT_ATOMS: atom_id res chain seq x y z
N MET A 1 -27.22 -13.47 -5.36
CA MET A 1 -26.30 -13.46 -4.22
C MET A 1 -27.00 -12.91 -2.98
N SER A 2 -26.68 -13.44 -1.83
CA SER A 2 -27.18 -12.91 -0.57
C SER A 2 -26.52 -11.58 -0.23
N ASP A 3 -27.13 -10.81 0.69
CA ASP A 3 -26.53 -9.60 1.20
C ASP A 3 -25.19 -9.91 1.89
N GLU A 4 -25.10 -11.04 2.58
CA GLU A 4 -23.88 -11.50 3.19
C GLU A 4 -22.78 -11.75 2.16
N GLY A 5 -23.12 -12.43 1.05
CA GLY A 5 -22.17 -12.67 -0.03
C GLY A 5 -21.68 -11.38 -0.67
N LEU A 6 -22.57 -10.42 -0.90
CA LEU A 6 -22.19 -9.12 -1.44
C LEU A 6 -21.29 -8.35 -0.49
N ARG A 7 -21.56 -8.41 0.80
CA ARG A 7 -20.74 -7.76 1.83
C ARG A 7 -19.33 -8.34 1.85
N LEU A 8 -19.19 -9.65 1.77
CA LEU A 8 -17.88 -10.30 1.75
C LEU A 8 -17.09 -9.96 0.49
N ILE A 9 -17.76 -9.89 -0.67
CA ILE A 9 -17.13 -9.47 -1.91
C ILE A 9 -16.68 -8.02 -1.80
N ALA A 10 -17.52 -7.14 -1.25
CA ALA A 10 -17.17 -5.74 -1.07
C ALA A 10 -15.93 -5.58 -0.18
N ALA A 11 -15.86 -6.33 0.93
CA ALA A 11 -14.71 -6.30 1.82
C ALA A 11 -13.44 -6.79 1.10
N ALA A 12 -13.54 -7.87 0.35
CA ALA A 12 -12.41 -8.40 -0.41
C ALA A 12 -11.92 -7.42 -1.48
N LEU A 13 -12.84 -6.77 -2.18
CA LEU A 13 -12.48 -5.79 -3.21
C LEU A 13 -11.88 -4.54 -2.61
N ALA A 14 -12.34 -4.10 -1.44
CA ALA A 14 -11.82 -2.91 -0.79
C ALA A 14 -10.31 -3.07 -0.50
N VAL A 15 -9.90 -4.19 0.10
CA VAL A 15 -8.48 -4.41 0.40
C VAL A 15 -7.72 -4.89 -0.84
N GLY A 16 -8.33 -5.71 -1.69
CA GLY A 16 -7.67 -6.25 -2.87
C GLY A 16 -7.34 -5.18 -3.90
N ILE A 17 -8.32 -4.38 -4.28
CA ILE A 17 -8.11 -3.27 -5.23
C ILE A 17 -7.32 -2.16 -4.54
N GLY A 18 -7.61 -1.90 -3.26
CA GLY A 18 -6.90 -0.90 -2.49
C GLY A 18 -5.42 -1.20 -2.29
N ALA A 19 -4.98 -2.44 -2.47
CA ALA A 19 -3.57 -2.82 -2.38
C ALA A 19 -2.81 -2.58 -3.68
N VAL A 20 -3.48 -2.43 -4.82
CA VAL A 20 -2.83 -2.28 -6.13
C VAL A 20 -2.00 -1.00 -6.19
N GLY A 21 -2.60 0.13 -5.81
CA GLY A 21 -1.90 1.41 -5.80
C GLY A 21 -0.68 1.41 -4.89
N PRO A 22 -0.82 1.08 -3.61
CA PRO A 22 0.32 0.97 -2.69
C PRO A 22 1.38 -0.03 -3.16
N GLY A 23 0.98 -1.18 -3.70
CA GLY A 23 1.92 -2.17 -4.21
C GLY A 23 2.77 -1.62 -5.35
N VAL A 24 2.14 -0.99 -6.34
CA VAL A 24 2.83 -0.35 -7.45
C VAL A 24 3.70 0.80 -6.94
N GLY A 25 3.14 1.63 -6.04
CA GLY A 25 3.86 2.77 -5.48
C GLY A 25 5.14 2.37 -4.76
N ILE A 26 5.09 1.33 -3.93
CA ILE A 26 6.27 0.81 -3.24
C ILE A 26 7.29 0.30 -4.26
N GLY A 27 6.85 -0.44 -5.28
CA GLY A 27 7.74 -0.91 -6.34
C GLY A 27 8.45 0.23 -7.05
N VAL A 28 7.73 1.31 -7.37
CA VAL A 28 8.32 2.49 -8.01
C VAL A 28 9.33 3.17 -7.09
N ILE A 29 8.98 3.34 -5.81
CA ILE A 29 9.88 3.97 -4.83
C ILE A 29 11.18 3.18 -4.70
N PHE A 30 11.09 1.87 -4.49
CA PHE A 30 12.28 1.04 -4.32
C PHE A 30 13.10 0.97 -5.59
N SER A 31 12.47 0.80 -6.75
CA SER A 31 13.17 0.78 -8.03
C SER A 31 13.93 2.08 -8.26
N GLY A 32 13.26 3.23 -8.06
CA GLY A 32 13.89 4.54 -8.24
C GLY A 32 15.03 4.78 -7.27
N ALA A 33 14.83 4.45 -5.99
CA ALA A 33 15.84 4.65 -4.96
C ALA A 33 17.07 3.78 -5.20
N LEU A 34 16.86 2.49 -5.53
CA LEU A 34 17.98 1.57 -5.77
C LEU A 34 18.78 1.97 -7.01
N GLN A 35 18.11 2.41 -8.07
CA GLN A 35 18.81 2.91 -9.25
C GLN A 35 19.61 4.17 -8.95
N ALA A 36 19.04 5.10 -8.18
CA ALA A 36 19.72 6.32 -7.79
C ALA A 36 20.94 6.03 -6.91
N MET A 37 20.81 5.08 -5.97
CA MET A 37 21.93 4.66 -5.12
C MET A 37 23.05 4.03 -5.96
N GLY A 38 22.69 3.25 -6.97
CA GLY A 38 23.66 2.63 -7.87
C GLY A 38 24.44 3.65 -8.68
N ARG A 39 23.79 4.77 -9.06
CA ARG A 39 24.44 5.84 -9.81
C ARG A 39 25.25 6.77 -8.92
N ASN A 40 24.85 6.93 -7.67
CA ASN A 40 25.48 7.86 -6.74
C ASN A 40 25.55 7.23 -5.35
N PRO A 41 26.52 6.34 -5.11
CA PRO A 41 26.66 5.66 -3.83
C PRO A 41 26.83 6.62 -2.64
N GLU A 42 27.36 7.82 -2.88
CA GLU A 42 27.56 8.81 -1.81
C GLU A 42 26.24 9.35 -1.26
N ALA A 43 25.16 9.29 -2.05
CA ALA A 43 23.84 9.75 -1.64
C ALA A 43 23.02 8.65 -0.96
N GLU A 44 23.59 7.47 -0.75
CA GLU A 44 22.86 6.28 -0.26
C GLU A 44 22.14 6.54 1.05
N GLY A 45 22.76 7.21 1.99
CA GLY A 45 22.14 7.49 3.31
C GLY A 45 20.89 8.36 3.18
N THR A 46 20.96 9.43 2.39
CA THR A 46 19.83 10.32 2.13
C THR A 46 18.73 9.62 1.37
N LEU A 47 19.11 8.88 0.32
CA LEU A 47 18.12 8.17 -0.51
C LEU A 47 17.41 7.09 0.30
N ARG A 48 18.10 6.37 1.16
CA ARG A 48 17.51 5.34 2.01
C ARG A 48 16.49 5.96 2.96
N THR A 49 16.81 7.10 3.56
CA THR A 49 15.90 7.79 4.47
C THR A 49 14.60 8.15 3.77
N TYR A 50 14.67 8.76 2.59
CA TYR A 50 13.48 9.12 1.84
C TYR A 50 12.74 7.93 1.28
N MET A 51 13.46 6.85 0.94
CA MET A 51 12.85 5.60 0.50
C MET A 51 11.94 5.03 1.59
N PHE A 52 12.43 4.96 2.83
CA PHE A 52 11.64 4.43 3.94
C PHE A 52 10.51 5.37 4.33
N LEU A 53 10.71 6.68 4.23
CA LEU A 53 9.63 7.64 4.46
C LEU A 53 8.52 7.45 3.43
N GLY A 54 8.87 7.34 2.15
CA GLY A 54 7.90 7.08 1.09
C GLY A 54 7.18 5.76 1.27
N PHE A 55 7.92 4.71 1.64
CA PHE A 55 7.34 3.40 1.95
C PHE A 55 6.28 3.52 3.07
N ALA A 56 6.61 4.22 4.15
CA ALA A 56 5.71 4.37 5.28
C ALA A 56 4.42 5.10 4.90
N LEU A 57 4.52 6.15 4.06
CA LEU A 57 3.36 6.89 3.61
C LEU A 57 2.46 6.02 2.71
N VAL A 58 3.06 5.26 1.80
CA VAL A 58 2.29 4.37 0.91
C VAL A 58 1.64 3.24 1.71
N GLU A 59 2.36 2.67 2.67
CA GLU A 59 1.84 1.60 3.53
C GLU A 59 0.64 2.09 4.36
N ALA A 60 0.65 3.35 4.79
CA ALA A 60 -0.47 3.93 5.50
C ALA A 60 -1.76 3.91 4.67
N LEU A 61 -1.65 4.15 3.36
CA LEU A 61 -2.80 4.07 2.46
C LEU A 61 -3.37 2.65 2.39
N PHE A 62 -2.50 1.65 2.36
CA PHE A 62 -2.93 0.25 2.39
C PHE A 62 -3.63 -0.09 3.69
N ILE A 63 -3.11 0.41 4.82
CA ILE A 63 -3.71 0.18 6.13
C ILE A 63 -5.11 0.78 6.19
N PHE A 64 -5.33 1.97 5.61
CA PHE A 64 -6.67 2.54 5.53
C PHE A 64 -7.62 1.66 4.72
N ALA A 65 -7.17 1.12 3.60
CA ALA A 65 -7.98 0.20 2.80
C ALA A 65 -8.32 -1.08 3.59
N LEU A 66 -7.35 -1.60 4.34
CA LEU A 66 -7.55 -2.77 5.18
C LEU A 66 -8.58 -2.49 6.28
N VAL A 67 -8.49 -1.34 6.94
CA VAL A 67 -9.44 -0.96 7.99
C VAL A 67 -10.85 -0.88 7.42
N ILE A 68 -11.03 -0.24 6.26
CA ILE A 68 -12.34 -0.16 5.61
C ILE A 68 -12.87 -1.55 5.27
N SER A 69 -12.00 -2.43 4.75
CA SER A 69 -12.37 -3.80 4.45
C SER A 69 -12.87 -4.54 5.69
N LEU A 70 -12.17 -4.39 6.82
CA LEU A 70 -12.56 -5.03 8.07
C LEU A 70 -13.87 -4.47 8.62
N LEU A 71 -14.08 -3.16 8.51
CA LEU A 71 -15.35 -2.53 8.93
C LEU A 71 -16.53 -3.11 8.14
N ILE A 72 -16.34 -3.31 6.84
CA ILE A 72 -17.38 -3.91 5.99
C ILE A 72 -17.56 -5.38 6.36
N ALA A 73 -16.47 -6.13 6.50
CA ALA A 73 -16.54 -7.57 6.77
C ALA A 73 -17.24 -7.86 8.10
N PHE A 74 -17.01 -7.06 9.13
CA PHE A 74 -17.61 -7.24 10.44
C PHE A 74 -18.93 -6.47 10.63
N ARG A 75 -19.47 -5.91 9.56
CA ARG A 75 -20.76 -5.22 9.56
C ARG A 75 -20.82 -4.00 10.47
N ILE A 76 -19.70 -3.29 10.61
CA ILE A 76 -19.67 -2.06 11.40
C ILE A 76 -20.19 -0.89 10.58
N VAL A 77 -20.06 -0.97 9.28
CA VAL A 77 -20.60 0.02 8.33
C VAL A 77 -21.45 -0.65 7.27
#